data_d5717f4dcc3859b025fa22a4d9b3189a
#
_entry.id   d5717f4dcc3859b025fa22a4d9b3189a
#
_cell.length_a   1.000
_cell.length_b   1.000
_cell.length_c   1.000
_cell.angle_alpha   90.00
_cell.angle_beta   90.00
_cell.angle_gamma   90.00
#
_symmetry.space_group_name_H-M   'P 1'
#
loop_
_entity.id
_entity.type
_entity.pdbx_description
1 polymer ?
#
loop_
_entity_poly.entity_id
_entity_poly.type
_entity_poly.pdbx_seq_one_letter_code
_entity_poly.pdbx_strand_id
1 'polypeptide(L)'
;MLYFLVFVATITAIIFFLHWLSYGYLKNAIVRRRSWDLNICCGTTDGGGVNVDIVQHADIPNFVQVENIYNLPFEDQQFDTVLCSHTIEHVDYPRRFDRELRRVAKEVVYVLPPVWDIAAALNIWEHRWLFLTLRKEHRTLPRCMPLPFARKLQA
;
A
#
# COMPACT_ATOMS: atom_id res chain seq x y z
N MET A 1 -31.33 -20.56 15.43
CA MET A 1 -31.35 -19.32 14.62
C MET A 1 -30.62 -18.15 15.34
N LEU A 2 -31.02 -17.79 16.57
CA LEU A 2 -30.38 -16.67 17.30
C LEU A 2 -28.86 -16.85 17.50
N TYR A 3 -28.39 -17.99 17.98
CA TYR A 3 -26.94 -18.25 18.16
C TYR A 3 -26.15 -18.16 16.85
N PHE A 4 -26.70 -18.58 15.72
CA PHE A 4 -26.07 -18.45 14.42
C PHE A 4 -25.95 -16.98 14.01
N LEU A 5 -27.00 -16.19 14.20
CA LEU A 5 -26.96 -14.73 13.92
C LEU A 5 -25.95 -14.01 14.80
N VAL A 6 -25.90 -14.32 16.09
CA VAL A 6 -24.91 -13.75 17.02
C VAL A 6 -23.50 -14.14 16.59
N PHE A 7 -23.26 -15.38 16.21
CA PHE A 7 -21.96 -15.84 15.74
C PHE A 7 -21.50 -15.09 14.49
N VAL A 8 -22.38 -14.98 13.47
CA VAL A 8 -22.07 -14.23 12.24
C VAL A 8 -21.79 -12.76 12.54
N ALA A 9 -22.63 -12.12 13.36
CA ALA A 9 -22.43 -10.72 13.74
C ALA A 9 -21.10 -10.51 14.46
N THR A 10 -20.72 -11.43 15.35
CA THR A 10 -19.43 -11.36 16.08
C THR A 10 -18.24 -11.46 15.13
N ILE A 11 -18.25 -12.44 14.20
CA ILE A 11 -17.17 -12.58 13.21
C ILE A 11 -17.09 -11.33 12.34
N THR A 12 -18.21 -10.82 11.86
CA THR A 12 -18.26 -9.61 11.06
C THR A 12 -17.66 -8.42 11.82
N ALA A 13 -18.05 -8.23 13.07
CA ALA A 13 -17.50 -7.16 13.92
C ALA A 13 -15.98 -7.29 14.12
N ILE A 14 -15.47 -8.51 14.31
CA ILE A 14 -14.02 -8.76 14.41
C ILE A 14 -13.31 -8.39 13.10
N ILE A 15 -13.83 -8.79 11.94
CA ILE A 15 -13.24 -8.46 10.63
C ILE A 15 -13.19 -6.94 10.45
N PHE A 16 -14.28 -6.23 10.73
CA PHE A 16 -14.32 -4.76 10.64
C PHE A 16 -13.35 -4.09 11.62
N PHE A 17 -13.26 -4.59 12.86
CA PHE A 17 -12.33 -4.07 13.85
C PHE A 17 -10.87 -4.25 13.41
N LEU A 18 -10.51 -5.44 12.91
CA LEU A 18 -9.16 -5.71 12.42
C LEU A 18 -8.82 -4.85 11.19
N HIS A 19 -9.76 -4.66 10.28
CA HIS A 19 -9.58 -3.77 9.14
C HIS A 19 -9.42 -2.31 9.59
N TRP A 20 -10.25 -1.82 10.49
CA TRP A 20 -10.10 -0.49 11.06
C TRP A 20 -8.75 -0.32 11.79
N LEU A 21 -8.32 -1.30 12.58
CA LEU A 21 -7.02 -1.29 13.25
C LEU A 21 -5.87 -1.22 12.23
N SER A 22 -5.92 -2.02 11.18
CA SER A 22 -4.91 -2.08 10.13
C SER A 22 -4.86 -0.80 9.30
N TYR A 23 -5.98 -0.43 8.70
CA TYR A 23 -6.08 0.64 7.72
C TYR A 23 -6.30 2.01 8.37
N GLY A 24 -7.20 2.10 9.34
CA GLY A 24 -7.55 3.36 10.00
C GLY A 24 -6.50 3.82 11.01
N TYR A 25 -5.92 2.91 11.80
CA TYR A 25 -4.99 3.26 12.87
C TYR A 25 -3.52 3.04 12.50
N LEU A 26 -3.11 1.79 12.24
CA LEU A 26 -1.69 1.45 12.04
C LEU A 26 -1.10 2.10 10.79
N LYS A 27 -1.80 2.08 9.66
CA LYS A 27 -1.38 2.80 8.44
C LYS A 27 -1.12 4.27 8.75
N ASN A 28 -2.09 4.96 9.34
CA ASN A 28 -1.98 6.40 9.62
C ASN A 28 -0.87 6.70 10.65
N ALA A 29 -0.69 5.85 11.65
CA ALA A 29 0.40 5.99 12.61
C ALA A 29 1.78 5.89 11.96
N ILE A 30 1.95 4.98 10.97
CA ILE A 30 3.21 4.83 10.23
C ILE A 30 3.42 6.01 9.30
N VAL A 31 2.41 6.38 8.50
CA VAL A 31 2.51 7.46 7.51
C VAL A 31 2.83 8.79 8.17
N ARG A 32 2.17 9.10 9.31
CA ARG A 32 2.32 10.38 10.03
C ARG A 32 3.50 10.41 11.02
N ARG A 33 4.25 9.33 11.15
CA ARG A 33 5.34 9.22 12.12
C ARG A 33 6.50 10.19 11.83
N ARG A 34 6.73 10.50 10.57
CA ARG A 34 7.76 11.41 10.09
C ARG A 34 7.39 12.01 8.73
N SER A 35 8.09 13.04 8.30
CA SER A 35 8.12 13.45 6.90
C SER A 35 8.91 12.43 6.07
N TRP A 36 8.43 12.13 4.87
CA TRP A 36 9.03 11.22 3.89
C TRP A 36 9.57 12.05 2.73
N ASP A 37 10.79 11.77 2.26
CA ASP A 37 11.36 12.56 1.16
C ASP A 37 10.59 12.34 -0.15
N LEU A 38 10.13 11.09 -0.37
CA LEU A 38 9.26 10.74 -1.48
C LEU A 38 8.07 9.90 -0.97
N ASN A 39 6.86 10.28 -1.33
CA ASN A 39 5.63 9.53 -1.12
C ASN A 39 5.07 9.09 -2.48
N ILE A 40 5.25 7.84 -2.84
CA ILE A 40 4.88 7.31 -4.16
C ILE A 40 3.46 6.74 -4.19
N CYS A 41 2.71 7.05 -5.27
CA CYS A 41 1.29 6.77 -5.42
C CYS A 41 0.53 7.29 -4.21
N CYS A 42 0.68 8.58 -3.98
CA CYS A 42 0.29 9.26 -2.75
C CYS A 42 -1.23 9.32 -2.54
N GLY A 43 -2.02 9.16 -3.61
CA GLY A 43 -3.48 9.32 -3.57
C GLY A 43 -3.85 10.70 -3.02
N THR A 44 -4.50 10.71 -1.86
CA THR A 44 -4.89 11.94 -1.14
C THR A 44 -4.01 12.22 0.09
N THR A 45 -2.89 11.51 0.24
CA THR A 45 -2.05 11.57 1.44
C THR A 45 -0.82 12.43 1.20
N ASP A 46 -0.62 13.46 2.00
CA ASP A 46 0.65 14.21 2.03
C ASP A 46 1.69 13.44 2.86
N GLY A 47 2.85 13.16 2.26
CA GLY A 47 3.99 12.52 2.91
C GLY A 47 4.96 13.52 3.55
N GLY A 48 4.80 14.80 3.29
CA GLY A 48 5.63 15.88 3.81
C GLY A 48 6.78 16.32 2.91
N GLY A 49 7.21 15.50 1.94
CA GLY A 49 8.19 15.83 0.92
C GLY A 49 7.57 15.86 -0.47
N VAL A 50 8.22 15.24 -1.46
CA VAL A 50 7.69 15.11 -2.82
C VAL A 50 6.59 14.04 -2.83
N ASN A 51 5.40 14.43 -3.30
CA ASN A 51 4.25 13.53 -3.43
C ASN A 51 4.06 13.18 -4.91
N VAL A 52 4.03 11.91 -5.26
CA VAL A 52 4.01 11.44 -6.65
C VAL A 52 2.83 10.52 -6.90
N ASP A 53 2.12 10.75 -7.99
CA ASP A 53 1.11 9.82 -8.50
C ASP A 53 0.97 9.93 -10.03
N ILE A 54 0.27 8.97 -10.64
CA ILE A 54 -0.11 9.02 -12.06
C ILE A 54 -1.31 9.94 -12.29
N VAL A 55 -2.12 10.16 -11.26
CA VAL A 55 -3.29 11.04 -11.27
C VAL A 55 -3.27 11.90 -10.01
N GLN A 56 -3.59 13.18 -10.15
CA GLN A 56 -3.78 14.07 -9.00
C GLN A 56 -5.17 13.86 -8.40
N HIS A 57 -5.23 13.21 -7.24
CA HIS A 57 -6.49 12.92 -6.53
C HIS A 57 -6.93 14.03 -5.57
N ALA A 58 -6.00 14.88 -5.13
CA ALA A 58 -6.25 16.00 -4.23
C ALA A 58 -5.21 17.10 -4.46
N ASP A 59 -5.50 18.30 -3.97
CA ASP A 59 -4.50 19.38 -3.90
C ASP A 59 -3.60 19.16 -2.69
N ILE A 60 -2.42 18.57 -2.95
CA ILE A 60 -1.39 18.28 -1.93
C ILE A 60 -0.09 18.99 -2.29
N PRO A 61 0.67 19.45 -1.27
CA PRO A 61 1.94 20.13 -1.49
C PRO A 61 2.94 19.28 -2.27
N ASN A 62 3.81 19.95 -3.07
CA ASN A 62 4.92 19.32 -3.79
C ASN A 62 4.50 18.10 -4.62
N PHE A 63 3.31 18.16 -5.24
CA PHE A 63 2.81 17.09 -6.10
C PHE A 63 3.55 17.06 -7.43
N VAL A 64 3.97 15.88 -7.85
CA VAL A 64 4.59 15.59 -9.15
C VAL A 64 3.81 14.48 -9.83
N GLN A 65 3.18 14.79 -10.96
CA GLN A 65 2.53 13.78 -11.78
C GLN A 65 3.56 13.02 -12.62
N VAL A 66 3.46 11.69 -12.64
CA VAL A 66 4.33 10.83 -13.45
C VAL A 66 3.51 9.95 -14.40
N GLU A 67 4.05 9.67 -15.57
CA GLU A 67 3.38 8.79 -16.55
C GLU A 67 3.63 7.31 -16.27
N ASN A 68 4.79 6.99 -15.67
CA ASN A 68 5.23 5.60 -15.51
C ASN A 68 5.93 5.39 -14.16
N ILE A 69 5.28 4.67 -13.27
CA ILE A 69 5.83 4.33 -11.94
C ILE A 69 7.03 3.37 -11.99
N TYR A 70 7.25 2.70 -13.13
CA TYR A 70 8.39 1.80 -13.32
C TYR A 70 9.62 2.48 -13.94
N ASN A 71 9.53 3.80 -14.20
CA ASN A 71 10.61 4.64 -14.70
C ASN A 71 10.36 6.08 -14.24
N LEU A 72 10.72 6.36 -12.99
CA LEU A 72 10.49 7.65 -12.35
C LEU A 72 11.49 8.70 -12.86
N PRO A 73 11.08 9.96 -13.03
CA PRO A 73 11.94 11.05 -13.53
C PRO A 73 12.86 11.61 -12.44
N PHE A 74 13.49 10.73 -11.66
CA PHE A 74 14.38 11.08 -10.56
C PHE A 74 15.74 10.41 -10.74
N GLU A 75 16.79 11.03 -10.20
CA GLU A 75 18.15 10.49 -10.23
C GLU A 75 18.32 9.29 -9.27
N ASP A 76 19.35 8.49 -9.47
CA ASP A 76 19.70 7.39 -8.59
C ASP A 76 20.02 7.92 -7.19
N GLN A 77 19.42 7.31 -6.16
CA GLN A 77 19.61 7.67 -4.75
C GLN A 77 19.29 9.14 -4.43
N GLN A 78 18.42 9.79 -5.21
CA GLN A 78 18.03 11.19 -5.01
C GLN A 78 17.37 11.42 -3.65
N PHE A 79 16.64 10.42 -3.13
CA PHE A 79 15.92 10.48 -1.86
C PHE A 79 16.59 9.63 -0.78
N ASP A 80 16.56 10.07 0.46
CA ASP A 80 16.98 9.22 1.58
C ASP A 80 15.89 8.18 1.87
N THR A 81 14.62 8.57 1.82
CA THR A 81 13.48 7.70 2.17
C THR A 81 12.33 7.79 1.17
N VAL A 82 11.77 6.62 0.83
CA VAL A 82 10.52 6.50 0.08
C VAL A 82 9.45 5.81 0.92
N LEU A 83 8.25 6.39 0.95
CA LEU A 83 7.03 5.73 1.43
C LEU A 83 6.25 5.14 0.26
N CYS A 84 5.96 3.84 0.32
CA CYS A 84 5.05 3.15 -0.58
C CYS A 84 3.92 2.53 0.25
N SER A 85 2.78 3.21 0.29
CA SER A 85 1.68 2.85 1.19
C SER A 85 0.46 2.35 0.42
N HIS A 86 0.10 1.08 0.59
CA HIS A 86 -1.06 0.47 -0.06
C HIS A 86 -1.09 0.68 -1.58
N THR A 87 0.03 0.39 -2.23
CA THR A 87 0.22 0.61 -3.68
C THR A 87 0.72 -0.65 -4.37
N ILE A 88 1.78 -1.28 -3.83
CA ILE A 88 2.50 -2.33 -4.53
C ILE A 88 1.66 -3.61 -4.72
N GLU A 89 0.59 -3.77 -3.95
CA GLU A 89 -0.40 -4.83 -4.12
C GLU A 89 -1.29 -4.66 -5.37
N HIS A 90 -1.37 -3.44 -5.92
CA HIS A 90 -2.17 -3.11 -7.10
C HIS A 90 -1.38 -3.18 -8.41
N VAL A 91 -0.05 -3.06 -8.37
CA VAL A 91 0.77 -2.92 -9.56
C VAL A 91 0.93 -4.26 -10.32
N ASP A 92 1.15 -4.19 -11.64
CA ASP A 92 1.34 -5.38 -12.48
C ASP A 92 2.62 -6.14 -12.15
N TYR A 93 3.72 -5.41 -11.89
CA TYR A 93 5.07 -5.96 -11.73
C TYR A 93 5.72 -5.47 -10.43
N PRO A 94 5.34 -6.02 -9.25
CA PRO A 94 5.80 -5.49 -7.95
C PRO A 94 7.32 -5.53 -7.80
N ARG A 95 8.02 -6.54 -8.34
CA ARG A 95 9.49 -6.61 -8.29
C ARG A 95 10.17 -5.58 -9.18
N ARG A 96 9.55 -5.18 -10.31
CA ARG A 96 10.06 -4.12 -11.17
C ARG A 96 9.87 -2.77 -10.47
N PHE A 97 8.72 -2.57 -9.85
CA PHE A 97 8.43 -1.39 -9.07
C PHE A 97 9.36 -1.27 -7.85
N ASP A 98 9.58 -2.34 -7.08
CA ASP A 98 10.55 -2.37 -5.97
C ASP A 98 11.97 -1.97 -6.43
N ARG A 99 12.44 -2.47 -7.60
CA ARG A 99 13.76 -2.08 -8.13
C ARG A 99 13.82 -0.59 -8.46
N GLU A 100 12.76 -0.03 -9.02
CA GLU A 100 12.70 1.39 -9.35
C GLU A 100 12.71 2.26 -8.08
N LEU A 101 11.93 1.89 -7.05
CA LEU A 101 11.95 2.59 -5.77
C LEU A 101 13.34 2.56 -5.12
N ARG A 102 14.05 1.42 -5.21
CA ARG A 102 15.43 1.29 -4.69
C ARG A 102 16.47 1.97 -5.55
N ARG A 103 16.18 2.25 -6.81
CA ARG A 103 17.04 3.07 -7.65
C ARG A 103 17.01 4.53 -7.17
N VAL A 104 15.82 5.07 -6.94
CA VAL A 104 15.64 6.50 -6.61
C VAL A 104 15.86 6.82 -5.13
N ALA A 105 15.86 5.81 -4.22
CA ALA A 105 15.99 6.05 -2.79
C ALA A 105 16.91 5.05 -2.08
N LYS A 106 17.56 5.53 -0.99
CA LYS A 106 18.42 4.70 -0.13
C LYS A 106 17.61 3.74 0.74
N GLU A 107 16.46 4.17 1.22
CA GLU A 107 15.56 3.37 2.05
C GLU A 107 14.15 3.40 1.46
N VAL A 108 13.54 2.21 1.32
CA VAL A 108 12.12 2.07 0.92
C VAL A 108 11.32 1.49 2.08
N VAL A 109 10.23 2.14 2.44
CA VAL A 109 9.30 1.67 3.46
C VAL A 109 7.97 1.33 2.80
N TYR A 110 7.59 0.06 2.89
CA TYR A 110 6.30 -0.46 2.42
C TYR A 110 5.31 -0.53 3.58
N VAL A 111 4.12 0.00 3.39
CA VAL A 111 2.97 -0.19 4.28
C VAL A 111 1.97 -1.06 3.55
N LEU A 112 1.86 -2.32 3.99
CA LEU A 112 1.10 -3.37 3.30
C LEU A 112 -0.07 -3.87 4.15
N PRO A 113 -1.13 -4.41 3.53
CA PRO A 113 -2.16 -5.14 4.26
C PRO A 113 -1.57 -6.45 4.82
N PRO A 114 -1.55 -6.65 6.15
CA PRO A 114 -1.14 -7.92 6.73
C PRO A 114 -2.22 -8.98 6.52
N VAL A 115 -1.85 -10.27 6.49
CA VAL A 115 -2.80 -11.37 6.22
C VAL A 115 -3.92 -11.51 7.25
N TRP A 116 -3.75 -10.97 8.47
CA TRP A 116 -4.83 -10.95 9.47
C TRP A 116 -5.89 -9.88 9.20
N ASP A 117 -5.60 -8.86 8.38
CA ASP A 117 -6.58 -7.93 7.81
C ASP A 117 -7.20 -8.58 6.56
N ILE A 118 -8.06 -9.56 6.79
CA ILE A 118 -8.64 -10.40 5.74
C ILE A 118 -9.39 -9.56 4.70
N ALA A 119 -10.08 -8.51 5.15
CA ALA A 119 -10.84 -7.62 4.27
C ALA A 119 -9.94 -6.93 3.24
N ALA A 120 -8.75 -6.44 3.67
CA ALA A 120 -7.79 -5.83 2.77
C ALA A 120 -6.94 -6.89 2.03
N ALA A 121 -6.42 -7.90 2.74
CA ALA A 121 -5.51 -8.89 2.16
C ALA A 121 -6.14 -9.68 0.99
N LEU A 122 -7.45 -9.98 1.07
CA LEU A 122 -8.21 -10.72 0.05
C LEU A 122 -9.10 -9.84 -0.83
N ASN A 123 -8.83 -8.54 -0.92
CA ASN A 123 -9.56 -7.63 -1.80
C ASN A 123 -9.21 -7.88 -3.28
N ILE A 124 -9.79 -8.94 -3.86
CA ILE A 124 -9.58 -9.35 -5.26
C ILE A 124 -10.09 -8.34 -6.29
N TRP A 125 -10.90 -7.36 -5.88
CA TRP A 125 -11.43 -6.32 -6.76
C TRP A 125 -10.39 -5.24 -7.06
N GLU A 126 -9.45 -5.02 -6.14
CA GLU A 126 -8.43 -3.97 -6.26
C GLU A 126 -7.02 -4.53 -6.23
N HIS A 127 -6.75 -5.55 -5.39
CA HIS A 127 -5.42 -6.11 -5.24
C HIS A 127 -5.15 -7.19 -6.29
N ARG A 128 -3.94 -7.17 -6.85
CA ARG A 128 -3.39 -8.20 -7.75
C ARG A 128 -2.51 -9.19 -7.01
N TRP A 129 -1.95 -8.76 -5.89
CA TRP A 129 -0.98 -9.52 -5.11
C TRP A 129 -1.36 -9.61 -3.64
N LEU A 130 -1.23 -10.81 -3.09
CA LEU A 130 -1.27 -11.08 -1.66
C LEU A 130 0.15 -11.14 -1.11
N PHE A 131 0.48 -10.26 -0.17
CA PHE A 131 1.74 -10.29 0.55
C PHE A 131 1.65 -11.14 1.81
N LEU A 132 2.52 -12.15 1.92
CA LEU A 132 2.50 -13.11 3.04
C LEU A 132 3.24 -12.51 4.24
N THR A 133 2.57 -11.63 4.95
CA THR A 133 3.13 -10.92 6.10
C THR A 133 2.13 -10.73 7.22
N LEU A 134 2.63 -10.76 8.47
CA LEU A 134 1.87 -10.40 9.68
C LEU A 134 2.12 -8.94 10.10
N ARG A 135 3.18 -8.31 9.57
CA ARG A 135 3.55 -6.93 9.89
C ARG A 135 2.89 -5.96 8.92
N LYS A 136 2.65 -4.73 9.38
CA LYS A 136 2.13 -3.64 8.55
C LYS A 136 3.22 -2.92 7.78
N GLU A 137 4.43 -2.83 8.36
CA GLU A 137 5.56 -2.06 7.83
C GLU A 137 6.74 -2.96 7.47
N HIS A 138 7.40 -2.67 6.33
CA HIS A 138 8.53 -3.42 5.81
C HIS A 138 9.56 -2.50 5.15
N ARG A 139 10.85 -2.85 5.27
CA ARG A 139 11.97 -2.23 4.55
C ARG A 139 12.45 -3.07 3.36
N THR A 140 11.98 -4.30 3.29
CA THR A 140 12.21 -5.21 2.18
C THR A 140 10.89 -5.79 1.73
N LEU A 141 10.72 -6.00 0.45
CA LEU A 141 9.48 -6.53 -0.09
C LEU A 141 9.26 -7.98 0.39
N PRO A 142 8.17 -8.28 1.12
CA PRO A 142 7.86 -9.63 1.56
C PRO A 142 7.55 -10.56 0.38
N ARG A 143 7.50 -11.86 0.62
CA ARG A 143 7.01 -12.83 -0.35
C ARG A 143 5.57 -12.51 -0.70
N CYS A 144 5.27 -12.57 -2.00
CA CYS A 144 3.92 -12.36 -2.50
C CYS A 144 3.53 -13.47 -3.48
N MET A 145 2.22 -13.66 -3.61
CA MET A 145 1.61 -14.54 -4.61
C MET A 145 0.49 -13.80 -5.33
N PRO A 146 0.24 -14.10 -6.61
CA PRO A 146 -0.89 -13.50 -7.31
C PRO A 146 -2.20 -13.94 -6.66
N LEU A 147 -3.14 -13.00 -6.50
CA LEU A 147 -4.48 -13.33 -6.07
C LEU A 147 -5.24 -14.05 -7.19
N PRO A 148 -5.83 -15.22 -6.90
CA PRO A 148 -6.60 -15.96 -7.89
C PRO A 148 -7.73 -15.08 -8.45
N PHE A 149 -7.96 -15.17 -9.76
CA PHE A 149 -9.02 -14.45 -10.46
C PHE A 149 -8.93 -12.91 -10.49
N ALA A 150 -8.07 -12.26 -9.70
CA ALA A 150 -7.96 -10.80 -9.66
C ALA A 150 -7.78 -10.19 -11.05
N ARG A 151 -6.88 -10.73 -11.89
CA ARG A 151 -6.66 -10.25 -13.26
C ARG A 151 -7.88 -10.38 -14.18
N LYS A 152 -8.76 -11.38 -13.93
CA LYS A 152 -9.98 -11.57 -14.74
C LYS A 152 -11.12 -10.64 -14.31
N LEU A 153 -11.12 -10.23 -13.04
CA LEU A 153 -12.15 -9.37 -12.47
C LEU A 153 -11.83 -7.88 -12.68
N GLN A 154 -10.56 -7.55 -12.93
CA GLN A 154 -10.06 -6.18 -13.13
C GLN A 154 -9.81 -5.85 -14.60
N ALA A 155 -10.07 -6.80 -15.52
CA ALA A 155 -10.01 -6.60 -16.96
C ALA A 155 -11.35 -6.08 -17.49
#